data_f87b78158e3b84b55d5b10597199ea31
#
_entry.id   f87b78158e3b84b55d5b10597199ea31
#
_cell.length_a   1.000
_cell.length_b   1.000
_cell.length_c   1.000
_cell.angle_alpha   90.00
_cell.angle_beta   90.00
_cell.angle_gamma   90.00
#
_symmetry.space_group_name_H-M   'P 1'
#
loop_
_entity.id
_entity.type
_entity.pdbx_description
1 polymer ?
#
loop_
_entity_poly.entity_id
_entity_poly.type
_entity_poly.pdbx_seq_one_letter_code
_entity_poly.pdbx_strand_id
1 'polypeptide(L)'
;MCGLLALGGQAVAEGLGVGRGIDHVGMLVRLENFGAAGNVLTQQLGFSATAVLQSPAGVENRLVWFDDLSYLELDAFTADNPGTAPFLAFLARHEGAKFYGTQVLDAARAVTFLDGAGYPNVGPIPASPLTIQSTGQIVGLTPLWSSIILTTKLAPDNSNFFLAYDEAQVHQLFVDFPVLAPRPHPNTAQRIDTLWLVVSDLAAAIDFYSGLGLEVRTGQERIDYLGGRGTRVRCHNATLVLLQPDGPGLVADFAADRGEGILGVSIEVRDLGVAHRLVHDNTGLTLPIFRHRGRERFLIPASLAHGVLIEMVEGDSAE
;
A
#
# COMPACT_ATOMS: atom_id res chain seq x y z
N MET A 1 33.59 42.77 -26.99
CA MET A 1 33.40 41.32 -27.07
C MET A 1 32.76 40.88 -25.76
N CYS A 2 31.39 40.79 -25.74
CA CYS A 2 30.65 40.27 -24.60
C CYS A 2 30.40 38.75 -24.86
N GLY A 3 31.02 37.92 -24.00
CA GLY A 3 30.77 36.49 -24.00
C GLY A 3 29.42 36.19 -23.36
N LEU A 4 28.48 35.70 -24.13
CA LEU A 4 27.26 35.07 -23.60
C LEU A 4 27.66 33.74 -22.94
N LEU A 5 27.60 33.70 -21.62
CA LEU A 5 27.54 32.41 -20.87
C LEU A 5 26.17 31.83 -21.09
N ALA A 6 26.13 30.77 -21.90
CA ALA A 6 24.97 29.88 -22.00
C ALA A 6 24.83 29.13 -20.66
N LEU A 7 23.88 29.58 -19.83
CA LEU A 7 23.39 28.76 -18.72
C LEU A 7 22.67 27.56 -19.33
N GLY A 8 23.37 26.44 -19.40
CA GLY A 8 22.79 25.14 -19.68
C GLY A 8 21.84 24.80 -18.54
N GLY A 9 20.55 25.10 -18.72
CA GLY A 9 19.51 24.57 -17.88
C GLY A 9 19.55 23.05 -18.01
N GLN A 10 20.04 22.35 -17.01
CA GLN A 10 19.74 20.94 -16.85
C GLN A 10 18.23 20.86 -16.74
N ALA A 11 17.59 20.33 -17.79
CA ALA A 11 16.21 19.89 -17.68
C ALA A 11 16.20 18.87 -16.55
N VAL A 12 15.63 19.23 -15.40
CA VAL A 12 15.29 18.28 -14.35
C VAL A 12 14.41 17.26 -15.07
N ALA A 13 14.89 16.03 -15.17
CA ALA A 13 14.09 14.96 -15.75
C ALA A 13 12.77 14.95 -15.01
N GLU A 14 11.69 15.29 -15.71
CA GLU A 14 10.36 15.30 -15.13
C GLU A 14 10.05 13.86 -14.76
N GLY A 15 10.09 13.53 -13.45
CA GLY A 15 9.79 12.21 -12.94
C GLY A 15 8.32 11.82 -13.15
N LEU A 16 7.96 10.65 -12.67
CA LEU A 16 6.61 10.05 -12.75
C LEU A 16 5.47 10.99 -12.29
N GLY A 17 5.78 12.07 -11.56
CA GLY A 17 4.78 13.00 -11.04
C GLY A 17 3.97 12.37 -9.89
N VAL A 18 4.68 11.71 -8.97
CA VAL A 18 4.06 11.15 -7.76
C VAL A 18 3.35 12.24 -6.97
N GLY A 19 2.09 11.99 -6.65
CA GLY A 19 1.25 12.88 -5.85
C GLY A 19 1.41 12.62 -4.36
N ARG A 20 0.42 11.93 -3.75
CA ARG A 20 0.46 11.59 -2.31
C ARG A 20 1.50 10.51 -1.94
N GLY A 21 1.98 9.71 -2.89
CA GLY A 21 2.90 8.63 -2.65
C GLY A 21 2.23 7.26 -2.65
N ILE A 22 2.47 6.43 -1.61
CA ILE A 22 1.74 5.16 -1.49
C ILE A 22 0.28 5.48 -1.23
N ASP A 23 -0.55 5.08 -2.19
CA ASP A 23 -1.99 5.29 -2.15
C ASP A 23 -2.68 4.23 -1.29
N HIS A 24 -2.42 2.95 -1.57
CA HIS A 24 -2.98 1.86 -0.81
C HIS A 24 -2.15 0.59 -0.87
N VAL A 25 -2.48 -0.33 0.03
CA VAL A 25 -1.94 -1.70 0.07
C VAL A 25 -3.11 -2.68 0.04
N GLY A 26 -3.14 -3.55 -0.96
CA GLY A 26 -4.16 -4.58 -1.13
C GLY A 26 -3.82 -5.84 -0.35
N MET A 27 -4.70 -6.17 0.60
CA MET A 27 -4.69 -7.37 1.43
C MET A 27 -5.68 -8.38 0.85
N LEU A 28 -5.19 -9.47 0.30
CA LEU A 28 -6.04 -10.50 -0.30
C LEU A 28 -6.35 -11.61 0.69
N VAL A 29 -7.62 -11.96 0.77
CA VAL A 29 -8.11 -13.09 1.56
C VAL A 29 -9.04 -13.98 0.73
N ARG A 30 -9.14 -15.24 1.11
CA ARG A 30 -10.13 -16.14 0.50
C ARG A 30 -11.54 -15.63 0.83
N LEU A 31 -12.47 -15.86 -0.09
CA LEU A 31 -13.83 -15.33 0.06
C LEU A 31 -14.50 -15.79 1.36
N GLU A 32 -14.28 -17.04 1.76
CA GLU A 32 -14.78 -17.59 3.02
C GLU A 32 -14.21 -16.89 4.26
N ASN A 33 -13.03 -16.27 4.16
CA ASN A 33 -12.37 -15.55 5.24
C ASN A 33 -12.64 -14.04 5.23
N PHE A 34 -13.28 -13.48 4.19
CA PHE A 34 -13.47 -12.05 4.02
C PHE A 34 -14.15 -11.37 5.22
N GLY A 35 -15.23 -11.99 5.72
CA GLY A 35 -15.93 -11.50 6.90
C GLY A 35 -15.09 -11.55 8.17
N ALA A 36 -14.34 -12.65 8.38
CA ALA A 36 -13.44 -12.81 9.52
C ALA A 36 -12.28 -11.80 9.48
N ALA A 37 -11.67 -11.61 8.32
CA ALA A 37 -10.61 -10.63 8.12
C ALA A 37 -11.09 -9.20 8.37
N GLY A 38 -12.29 -8.86 7.87
CA GLY A 38 -12.92 -7.58 8.17
C GLY A 38 -13.15 -7.36 9.67
N ASN A 39 -13.53 -8.41 10.42
CA ASN A 39 -13.68 -8.37 11.87
C ASN A 39 -12.33 -8.22 12.59
N VAL A 40 -11.28 -8.89 12.11
CA VAL A 40 -9.93 -8.68 12.66
C VAL A 40 -9.55 -7.22 12.53
N LEU A 41 -9.65 -6.63 11.34
CA LEU A 41 -9.28 -5.23 11.15
C LEU A 41 -10.11 -4.28 12.02
N THR A 42 -11.42 -4.49 12.12
CA THR A 42 -12.32 -3.54 12.79
C THR A 42 -12.45 -3.80 14.28
N GLN A 43 -12.74 -5.04 14.70
CA GLN A 43 -13.03 -5.36 16.10
C GLN A 43 -11.77 -5.64 16.91
N GLN A 44 -10.76 -6.27 16.32
CA GLN A 44 -9.56 -6.64 17.05
C GLN A 44 -8.48 -5.56 16.95
N LEU A 45 -8.26 -5.00 15.77
CA LEU A 45 -7.20 -4.00 15.56
C LEU A 45 -7.70 -2.56 15.67
N GLY A 46 -9.02 -2.33 15.70
CA GLY A 46 -9.62 -1.02 15.93
C GLY A 46 -9.56 -0.06 14.74
N PHE A 47 -9.48 -0.57 13.53
CA PHE A 47 -9.64 0.25 12.34
C PHE A 47 -11.13 0.52 12.05
N SER A 48 -11.44 1.66 11.45
CA SER A 48 -12.73 1.94 10.83
C SER A 48 -12.67 1.55 9.37
N ALA A 49 -13.61 0.74 8.91
CA ALA A 49 -13.67 0.32 7.51
C ALA A 49 -14.99 0.75 6.86
N THR A 50 -14.99 0.90 5.53
CA THR A 50 -16.17 1.22 4.74
C THR A 50 -17.22 0.11 4.76
N ALA A 51 -18.39 0.38 4.20
CA ALA A 51 -19.28 -0.69 3.73
C ALA A 51 -18.57 -1.54 2.67
N VAL A 52 -19.05 -2.76 2.46
CA VAL A 52 -18.54 -3.64 1.40
C VAL A 52 -18.91 -3.07 0.04
N LEU A 53 -17.93 -2.94 -0.83
CA LEU A 53 -18.08 -2.58 -2.24
C LEU A 53 -17.90 -3.83 -3.10
N GLN A 54 -18.66 -3.89 -4.18
CA GLN A 54 -18.58 -4.96 -5.18
C GLN A 54 -18.29 -4.37 -6.55
N SER A 55 -17.31 -4.91 -7.25
CA SER A 55 -17.04 -4.54 -8.63
C SER A 55 -17.70 -5.53 -9.61
N PRO A 56 -18.05 -5.09 -10.83
CA PRO A 56 -18.53 -5.98 -11.88
C PRO A 56 -17.50 -7.06 -12.29
N ALA A 57 -16.22 -6.83 -11.99
CA ALA A 57 -15.15 -7.78 -12.23
C ALA A 57 -15.13 -8.96 -11.25
N GLY A 58 -16.04 -8.98 -10.26
CA GLY A 58 -16.10 -10.05 -9.25
C GLY A 58 -15.10 -9.84 -8.12
N VAL A 59 -14.93 -8.61 -7.66
CA VAL A 59 -14.16 -8.26 -6.46
C VAL A 59 -15.11 -7.72 -5.41
N GLU A 60 -15.01 -8.23 -4.19
CA GLU A 60 -15.57 -7.60 -2.98
C GLU A 60 -14.43 -6.97 -2.21
N ASN A 61 -14.61 -5.72 -1.81
CA ASN A 61 -13.61 -5.03 -1.01
C ASN A 61 -14.18 -4.21 0.14
N ARG A 62 -13.31 -3.90 1.10
CA ARG A 62 -13.52 -2.92 2.17
C ARG A 62 -12.27 -2.06 2.29
N LEU A 63 -12.47 -0.76 2.46
CA LEU A 63 -11.39 0.21 2.55
C LEU A 63 -11.26 0.72 3.98
N VAL A 64 -10.02 0.75 4.48
CA VAL A 64 -9.64 1.37 5.74
C VAL A 64 -8.91 2.66 5.37
N TRP A 65 -9.66 3.76 5.22
CA TRP A 65 -9.15 5.07 4.87
C TRP A 65 -8.42 5.74 6.03
N PHE A 66 -7.24 6.26 5.79
CA PHE A 66 -6.49 7.09 6.74
C PHE A 66 -6.71 8.58 6.52
N ASP A 67 -6.16 9.42 7.44
CA ASP A 67 -6.35 10.88 7.43
C ASP A 67 -5.77 11.54 6.17
N ASP A 68 -4.71 10.96 5.58
CA ASP A 68 -4.06 11.43 4.35
C ASP A 68 -4.67 10.84 3.06
N LEU A 69 -5.77 10.13 3.18
CA LEU A 69 -6.45 9.39 2.11
C LEU A 69 -5.62 8.23 1.52
N SER A 70 -4.55 7.78 2.17
CA SER A 70 -4.03 6.45 1.94
C SER A 70 -4.94 5.41 2.60
N TYR A 71 -4.89 4.13 2.18
CA TYR A 71 -5.78 3.11 2.74
C TYR A 71 -5.22 1.69 2.67
N LEU A 72 -5.74 0.82 3.56
CA LEU A 72 -5.65 -0.62 3.35
C LEU A 72 -6.91 -1.06 2.60
N GLU A 73 -6.74 -1.89 1.59
CA GLU A 73 -7.81 -2.50 0.83
C GLU A 73 -7.88 -3.98 1.14
N LEU A 74 -8.96 -4.41 1.76
CA LEU A 74 -9.23 -5.84 2.00
C LEU A 74 -10.05 -6.37 0.85
N ASP A 75 -9.50 -7.31 0.08
CA ASP A 75 -10.12 -7.87 -1.12
C ASP A 75 -10.41 -9.36 -1.01
N ALA A 76 -11.55 -9.75 -1.59
CA ALA A 76 -11.87 -11.13 -1.91
C ALA A 76 -12.48 -11.22 -3.33
N PHE A 77 -12.41 -12.40 -3.94
CA PHE A 77 -12.84 -12.60 -5.32
C PHE A 77 -14.03 -13.56 -5.38
N THR A 78 -15.10 -13.10 -6.02
CA THR A 78 -16.37 -13.85 -6.19
C THR A 78 -16.50 -14.48 -7.58
N ALA A 79 -15.59 -14.16 -8.49
CA ALA A 79 -15.59 -14.67 -9.87
C ALA A 79 -14.19 -15.10 -10.30
N ASP A 80 -14.12 -16.20 -11.04
CA ASP A 80 -12.91 -16.65 -11.74
C ASP A 80 -12.99 -16.21 -13.20
N ASN A 81 -12.12 -15.26 -13.55
CA ASN A 81 -12.01 -14.69 -14.88
C ASN A 81 -10.56 -14.26 -15.14
N PRO A 82 -10.17 -13.92 -16.39
CA PRO A 82 -8.78 -13.54 -16.69
C PRO A 82 -8.22 -12.39 -15.85
N GLY A 83 -9.08 -11.47 -15.38
CA GLY A 83 -8.65 -10.35 -14.52
C GLY A 83 -8.38 -10.76 -13.07
N THR A 84 -9.14 -11.73 -12.55
CA THR A 84 -9.00 -12.22 -11.16
C THR A 84 -8.07 -13.43 -11.04
N ALA A 85 -7.80 -14.15 -12.12
CA ALA A 85 -6.99 -15.37 -12.11
C ALA A 85 -5.61 -15.22 -11.42
N PRO A 86 -4.82 -14.15 -11.61
CA PRO A 86 -3.55 -13.97 -10.91
C PRO A 86 -3.70 -13.86 -9.39
N PHE A 87 -4.80 -13.26 -8.91
CA PHE A 87 -5.10 -13.10 -7.50
C PHE A 87 -5.59 -14.39 -6.88
N LEU A 88 -6.44 -15.15 -7.60
CA LEU A 88 -6.87 -16.48 -7.18
C LEU A 88 -5.69 -17.47 -7.13
N ALA A 89 -4.74 -17.39 -8.05
CA ALA A 89 -3.50 -18.18 -8.01
C ALA A 89 -2.62 -17.81 -6.79
N PHE A 90 -2.59 -16.55 -6.38
CA PHE A 90 -1.96 -16.14 -5.13
C PHE A 90 -2.68 -16.74 -3.92
N LEU A 91 -4.01 -16.58 -3.85
CA LEU A 91 -4.84 -17.08 -2.76
C LEU A 91 -4.86 -18.61 -2.63
N ALA A 92 -4.62 -19.34 -3.71
CA ALA A 92 -4.47 -20.78 -3.66
C ALA A 92 -3.25 -21.22 -2.80
N ARG A 93 -2.24 -20.36 -2.69
CA ARG A 93 -1.02 -20.62 -1.90
C ARG A 93 -1.10 -20.03 -0.50
N HIS A 94 -1.47 -18.76 -0.38
CA HIS A 94 -1.51 -18.01 0.89
C HIS A 94 -2.43 -16.79 0.80
N GLU A 95 -2.81 -16.24 1.94
CA GLU A 95 -3.41 -14.91 2.07
C GLU A 95 -2.31 -13.90 2.39
N GLY A 96 -2.55 -12.60 2.17
CA GLY A 96 -1.59 -11.55 2.50
C GLY A 96 -1.64 -10.34 1.59
N ALA A 97 -0.69 -9.44 1.76
CA ALA A 97 -0.55 -8.29 0.88
C ALA A 97 -0.01 -8.73 -0.49
N LYS A 98 -0.68 -8.29 -1.56
CA LYS A 98 -0.37 -8.72 -2.93
C LYS A 98 0.06 -7.58 -3.84
N PHE A 99 -0.50 -6.42 -3.65
CA PHE A 99 -0.23 -5.25 -4.48
C PHE A 99 -0.25 -3.97 -3.65
N TYR A 100 0.27 -2.91 -4.24
CA TYR A 100 0.12 -1.55 -3.72
C TYR A 100 -0.01 -0.57 -4.89
N GLY A 101 -0.76 0.48 -4.66
CA GLY A 101 -0.93 1.59 -5.57
C GLY A 101 -0.03 2.76 -5.21
N THR A 102 0.43 3.49 -6.22
CA THR A 102 1.10 4.78 -6.05
C THR A 102 0.28 5.85 -6.75
N GLN A 103 -0.10 6.89 -6.03
CA GLN A 103 -0.84 7.99 -6.64
C GLN A 103 0.09 8.84 -7.50
N VAL A 104 -0.36 9.15 -8.71
CA VAL A 104 0.24 10.13 -9.63
C VAL A 104 -0.72 11.31 -9.84
N LEU A 105 -0.16 12.48 -10.14
CA LEU A 105 -0.97 13.70 -10.33
C LEU A 105 -1.73 13.71 -11.65
N ASP A 106 -1.19 13.07 -12.69
CA ASP A 106 -1.76 13.06 -14.04
C ASP A 106 -1.44 11.73 -14.73
N ALA A 107 -2.48 11.00 -15.08
CA ALA A 107 -2.33 9.68 -15.70
C ALA A 107 -1.68 9.72 -17.08
N ALA A 108 -2.01 10.71 -17.92
CA ALA A 108 -1.47 10.81 -19.28
C ALA A 108 0.03 11.17 -19.24
N ARG A 109 0.41 12.07 -18.34
CA ARG A 109 1.82 12.41 -18.10
C ARG A 109 2.61 11.21 -17.57
N ALA A 110 2.02 10.45 -16.64
CA ALA A 110 2.66 9.25 -16.08
C ALA A 110 2.87 8.18 -17.17
N VAL A 111 1.89 7.94 -18.05
CA VAL A 111 2.05 7.03 -19.20
C VAL A 111 3.18 7.52 -20.11
N THR A 112 3.19 8.81 -20.46
CA THR A 112 4.25 9.40 -21.32
C THR A 112 5.63 9.21 -20.72
N PHE A 113 5.76 9.40 -19.40
CA PHE A 113 7.02 9.18 -18.68
C PHE A 113 7.43 7.70 -18.72
N LEU A 114 6.51 6.78 -18.42
CA LEU A 114 6.78 5.34 -18.40
C LEU A 114 7.22 4.83 -19.78
N ASP A 115 6.54 5.25 -20.84
CA ASP A 115 6.88 4.90 -22.21
C ASP A 115 8.28 5.43 -22.58
N GLY A 116 8.57 6.69 -22.24
CA GLY A 116 9.86 7.31 -22.51
C GLY A 116 11.01 6.68 -21.70
N ALA A 117 10.74 6.17 -20.52
CA ALA A 117 11.68 5.47 -19.66
C ALA A 117 11.78 3.96 -19.98
N GLY A 118 10.99 3.45 -20.90
CA GLY A 118 11.03 2.05 -21.33
C GLY A 118 10.34 1.08 -20.36
N TYR A 119 9.39 1.56 -19.55
CA TYR A 119 8.58 0.71 -18.68
C TYR A 119 7.28 0.30 -19.37
N PRO A 120 7.14 -0.97 -19.80
CA PRO A 120 5.92 -1.46 -20.43
C PRO A 120 4.73 -1.31 -19.48
N ASN A 121 3.69 -0.66 -19.96
CA ASN A 121 2.51 -0.38 -19.16
C ASN A 121 1.22 -0.50 -19.99
N VAL A 122 0.09 -0.56 -19.30
CA VAL A 122 -1.25 -0.48 -19.87
C VAL A 122 -2.03 0.58 -19.11
N GLY A 123 -2.56 1.54 -19.82
CA GLY A 123 -3.35 2.60 -19.20
C GLY A 123 -3.35 3.88 -20.04
N PRO A 124 -4.02 4.93 -19.57
CA PRO A 124 -4.88 4.95 -18.37
C PRO A 124 -6.17 4.14 -18.57
N ILE A 125 -6.50 3.32 -17.57
CA ILE A 125 -7.72 2.51 -17.56
C ILE A 125 -8.71 3.18 -16.59
N PRO A 126 -9.86 3.68 -17.04
CA PRO A 126 -10.83 4.29 -16.14
C PRO A 126 -11.43 3.26 -15.19
N ALA A 127 -11.70 3.69 -13.96
CA ALA A 127 -12.36 2.86 -12.95
C ALA A 127 -13.76 2.46 -13.40
N SER A 128 -14.16 1.22 -13.10
CA SER A 128 -15.53 0.77 -13.26
C SER A 128 -16.41 1.22 -12.09
N PRO A 129 -17.72 1.42 -12.30
CA PRO A 129 -18.65 1.65 -11.21
C PRO A 129 -18.62 0.50 -10.20
N LEU A 130 -18.87 0.85 -8.92
CA LEU A 130 -18.95 -0.10 -7.81
C LEU A 130 -20.36 -0.15 -7.26
N THR A 131 -20.73 -1.24 -6.60
CA THR A 131 -22.03 -1.40 -5.91
C THR A 131 -21.79 -1.49 -4.42
N ILE A 132 -22.49 -0.68 -3.62
CA ILE A 132 -22.53 -0.82 -2.16
C ILE A 132 -23.40 -2.06 -1.85
N GLN A 133 -22.77 -3.12 -1.34
CA GLN A 133 -23.45 -4.41 -1.14
C GLN A 133 -24.72 -4.30 -0.28
N SER A 134 -24.68 -3.54 0.81
CA SER A 134 -25.77 -3.45 1.77
C SER A 134 -27.01 -2.73 1.25
N THR A 135 -26.87 -1.86 0.24
CA THR A 135 -27.97 -1.04 -0.30
C THR A 135 -28.28 -1.31 -1.76
N GLY A 136 -27.37 -1.95 -2.51
CA GLY A 136 -27.46 -2.11 -3.94
C GLY A 136 -27.21 -0.82 -4.75
N GLN A 137 -26.84 0.27 -4.08
CA GLN A 137 -26.58 1.54 -4.75
C GLN A 137 -25.28 1.46 -5.57
N ILE A 138 -25.35 1.99 -6.79
CA ILE A 138 -24.18 2.07 -7.70
C ILE A 138 -23.49 3.42 -7.49
N VAL A 139 -22.17 3.38 -7.32
CA VAL A 139 -21.32 4.57 -7.13
C VAL A 139 -20.25 4.61 -8.22
N GLY A 140 -19.69 5.81 -8.49
CA GLY A 140 -18.64 5.96 -9.49
C GLY A 140 -19.10 5.74 -10.93
N LEU A 141 -20.31 6.14 -11.28
CA LEU A 141 -20.81 6.13 -12.68
C LEU A 141 -19.92 6.99 -13.58
N THR A 142 -19.40 8.11 -13.07
CA THR A 142 -18.26 8.81 -13.65
C THR A 142 -17.01 8.21 -13.02
N PRO A 143 -15.98 7.83 -13.80
CA PRO A 143 -14.78 7.23 -13.26
C PRO A 143 -14.12 8.11 -12.17
N LEU A 144 -13.92 7.55 -10.98
CA LEU A 144 -13.32 8.24 -9.84
C LEU A 144 -11.80 8.33 -9.98
N TRP A 145 -11.20 7.38 -10.68
CA TRP A 145 -9.76 7.33 -10.94
C TRP A 145 -9.49 6.63 -12.26
N SER A 146 -8.25 6.75 -12.72
CA SER A 146 -7.69 5.92 -13.77
C SER A 146 -6.47 5.19 -13.28
N SER A 147 -6.33 3.91 -13.66
CA SER A 147 -5.20 3.06 -13.31
C SER A 147 -4.20 2.94 -14.45
N ILE A 148 -2.91 2.88 -14.13
CA ILE A 148 -1.83 2.55 -15.06
C ILE A 148 -1.12 1.33 -14.48
N ILE A 149 -1.14 0.23 -15.20
CA ILE A 149 -0.64 -1.06 -14.73
C ILE A 149 0.71 -1.33 -15.42
N LEU A 150 1.77 -1.52 -14.63
CA LEU A 150 3.03 -2.00 -15.16
C LEU A 150 2.90 -3.46 -15.57
N THR A 151 3.34 -3.77 -16.78
CA THR A 151 3.40 -5.17 -17.24
C THR A 151 4.70 -5.86 -16.83
N THR A 152 5.72 -5.07 -16.42
CA THR A 152 6.92 -5.56 -15.77
C THR A 152 6.68 -5.63 -14.27
N LYS A 153 6.90 -6.79 -13.67
CA LYS A 153 6.79 -7.01 -12.23
C LYS A 153 8.16 -6.98 -11.58
N LEU A 154 8.25 -6.35 -10.42
CA LEU A 154 9.47 -6.37 -9.62
C LEU A 154 9.66 -7.74 -8.96
N ALA A 155 8.58 -8.31 -8.45
CA ALA A 155 8.54 -9.62 -7.83
C ALA A 155 7.34 -10.43 -8.32
N PRO A 156 7.39 -11.78 -8.36
CA PRO A 156 6.31 -12.61 -8.86
C PRO A 156 4.96 -12.39 -8.17
N ASP A 157 5.00 -12.18 -6.84
CA ASP A 157 3.81 -12.00 -6.02
C ASP A 157 3.52 -10.53 -5.68
N ASN A 158 4.24 -9.62 -6.30
CA ASN A 158 4.05 -8.19 -6.14
C ASN A 158 3.48 -7.57 -7.42
N SER A 159 2.63 -6.58 -7.25
CA SER A 159 2.07 -5.80 -8.34
C SER A 159 2.00 -4.35 -7.93
N ASN A 160 2.85 -3.52 -8.51
CA ASN A 160 2.69 -2.09 -8.38
C ASN A 160 1.89 -1.55 -9.56
N PHE A 161 1.08 -0.55 -9.29
CA PHE A 161 0.39 0.22 -10.32
C PHE A 161 0.21 1.66 -9.85
N PHE A 162 -0.17 2.51 -10.79
CA PHE A 162 -0.35 3.92 -10.51
C PHE A 162 -1.82 4.30 -10.66
N LEU A 163 -2.24 5.30 -9.88
CA LEU A 163 -3.61 5.82 -9.88
C LEU A 163 -3.58 7.33 -9.98
N ALA A 164 -4.42 7.86 -10.84
CA ALA A 164 -4.71 9.29 -10.88
C ALA A 164 -6.20 9.49 -10.58
N TYR A 165 -6.50 10.27 -9.56
CA TYR A 165 -7.87 10.52 -9.10
C TYR A 165 -8.46 11.79 -9.72
N ASP A 166 -9.79 11.76 -9.94
CA ASP A 166 -10.58 12.97 -10.02
C ASP A 166 -10.96 13.37 -8.58
N GLU A 167 -10.17 14.23 -7.98
CA GLU A 167 -10.32 14.65 -6.57
C GLU A 167 -11.72 15.25 -6.28
N ALA A 168 -12.30 15.97 -7.24
CA ALA A 168 -13.63 16.55 -7.09
C ALA A 168 -14.71 15.45 -7.03
N GLN A 169 -14.59 14.44 -7.89
CA GLN A 169 -15.51 13.30 -7.90
C GLN A 169 -15.38 12.45 -6.63
N VAL A 170 -14.16 12.24 -6.14
CA VAL A 170 -13.93 11.51 -4.88
C VAL A 170 -14.51 12.27 -3.70
N HIS A 171 -14.30 13.58 -3.63
CA HIS A 171 -14.91 14.41 -2.57
C HIS A 171 -16.44 14.35 -2.64
N GLN A 172 -17.03 14.46 -3.83
CA GLN A 172 -18.50 14.37 -4.00
C GLN A 172 -19.03 12.99 -3.58
N LEU A 173 -18.30 11.90 -3.90
CA LEU A 173 -18.63 10.55 -3.45
C LEU A 173 -18.77 10.47 -1.93
N PHE A 174 -17.85 11.07 -1.18
CA PHE A 174 -17.91 11.05 0.29
C PHE A 174 -19.06 11.86 0.87
N VAL A 175 -19.49 12.93 0.17
CA VAL A 175 -20.67 13.70 0.53
C VAL A 175 -21.94 12.91 0.28
N ASP A 176 -22.06 12.28 -0.88
CA ASP A 176 -23.26 11.54 -1.30
C ASP A 176 -23.39 10.19 -0.56
N PHE A 177 -22.26 9.58 -0.20
CA PHE A 177 -22.18 8.25 0.42
C PHE A 177 -21.27 8.26 1.66
N PRO A 178 -21.71 8.84 2.79
CA PRO A 178 -20.89 8.95 4.02
C PRO A 178 -20.39 7.61 4.57
N VAL A 179 -21.01 6.49 4.20
CA VAL A 179 -20.56 5.13 4.57
C VAL A 179 -19.25 4.72 3.90
N LEU A 180 -18.84 5.46 2.87
CA LEU A 180 -17.58 5.28 2.14
C LEU A 180 -16.51 6.29 2.53
N ALA A 181 -16.87 7.33 3.28
CA ALA A 181 -15.94 8.39 3.68
C ALA A 181 -14.95 7.91 4.77
N PRO A 182 -13.76 8.52 4.83
CA PRO A 182 -12.84 8.35 5.95
C PRO A 182 -13.52 8.61 7.30
N ARG A 183 -13.17 7.82 8.31
CA ARG A 183 -13.67 7.95 9.67
C ARG A 183 -12.52 7.80 10.66
N PRO A 184 -12.56 8.51 11.80
CA PRO A 184 -11.56 8.33 12.85
C PRO A 184 -11.45 6.86 13.27
N HIS A 185 -10.22 6.43 13.51
CA HIS A 185 -9.92 5.07 13.96
C HIS A 185 -9.84 5.00 15.49
N PRO A 186 -10.53 4.06 16.15
CA PRO A 186 -10.36 3.80 17.59
C PRO A 186 -8.90 3.57 18.02
N ASN A 187 -8.09 2.97 17.16
CA ASN A 187 -6.66 2.75 17.38
C ASN A 187 -5.78 3.96 17.02
N THR A 188 -6.37 5.11 16.73
CA THR A 188 -5.71 6.38 16.38
C THR A 188 -4.83 6.37 15.14
N ALA A 189 -5.02 5.41 14.23
CA ALA A 189 -4.29 5.31 12.97
C ALA A 189 -4.51 6.54 12.08
N GLN A 190 -3.45 7.00 11.41
CA GLN A 190 -3.44 8.24 10.64
C GLN A 190 -3.01 8.08 9.19
N ARG A 191 -2.03 7.22 8.89
CA ARG A 191 -1.49 7.02 7.53
C ARG A 191 -0.64 5.77 7.40
N ILE A 192 -0.40 5.37 6.17
CA ILE A 192 0.66 4.40 5.87
C ILE A 192 2.01 5.12 6.00
N ASP A 193 2.86 4.64 6.90
CA ASP A 193 4.22 5.18 7.12
C ASP A 193 5.26 4.45 6.27
N THR A 194 5.21 3.12 6.26
CA THR A 194 6.20 2.30 5.56
C THR A 194 5.55 1.07 4.94
N LEU A 195 5.97 0.72 3.73
CA LEU A 195 5.70 -0.56 3.09
C LEU A 195 6.98 -1.40 3.05
N TRP A 196 6.91 -2.65 3.54
CA TRP A 196 8.02 -3.58 3.61
C TRP A 196 7.99 -4.55 2.44
N LEU A 197 8.92 -4.44 1.50
CA LEU A 197 9.01 -5.28 0.31
C LEU A 197 10.25 -6.17 0.36
N VAL A 198 10.06 -7.48 0.42
CA VAL A 198 11.15 -8.46 0.33
C VAL A 198 11.50 -8.67 -1.13
N VAL A 199 12.78 -8.54 -1.47
CA VAL A 199 13.32 -8.67 -2.83
C VAL A 199 14.49 -9.62 -2.86
N SER A 200 14.62 -10.41 -3.93
CA SER A 200 15.74 -11.34 -4.12
C SER A 200 17.00 -10.61 -4.61
N ASP A 201 16.83 -9.60 -5.46
CA ASP A 201 17.90 -8.76 -6.00
C ASP A 201 17.68 -7.29 -5.62
N LEU A 202 18.40 -6.87 -4.58
CA LEU A 202 18.29 -5.49 -4.09
C LEU A 202 18.83 -4.47 -5.11
N ALA A 203 19.86 -4.82 -5.88
CA ALA A 203 20.43 -3.91 -6.86
C ALA A 203 19.45 -3.66 -8.01
N ALA A 204 18.86 -4.73 -8.56
CA ALA A 204 17.82 -4.62 -9.58
C ALA A 204 16.58 -3.84 -9.08
N ALA A 205 16.19 -4.05 -7.81
CA ALA A 205 15.10 -3.30 -7.22
C ALA A 205 15.43 -1.80 -7.08
N ILE A 206 16.63 -1.45 -6.65
CA ILE A 206 17.12 -0.06 -6.59
C ILE A 206 17.07 0.58 -7.97
N ASP A 207 17.60 -0.09 -8.98
CA ASP A 207 17.62 0.40 -10.36
C ASP A 207 16.19 0.63 -10.88
N PHE A 208 15.28 -0.30 -10.60
CA PHE A 208 13.88 -0.18 -10.99
C PHE A 208 13.22 1.07 -10.40
N TYR A 209 13.30 1.27 -9.07
CA TYR A 209 12.67 2.43 -8.43
C TYR A 209 13.35 3.75 -8.77
N SER A 210 14.68 3.74 -8.94
CA SER A 210 15.43 4.91 -9.42
C SER A 210 15.02 5.28 -10.84
N GLY A 211 14.82 4.28 -11.70
CA GLY A 211 14.36 4.47 -13.08
C GLY A 211 12.92 5.02 -13.15
N LEU A 212 12.08 4.74 -12.16
CA LEU A 212 10.77 5.38 -12.00
C LEU A 212 10.88 6.84 -11.51
N GLY A 213 12.08 7.35 -11.27
CA GLY A 213 12.31 8.72 -10.78
C GLY A 213 12.03 8.90 -9.29
N LEU A 214 11.96 7.81 -8.52
CA LEU A 214 11.81 7.87 -7.07
C LEU A 214 13.17 8.08 -6.39
N GLU A 215 13.18 8.79 -5.28
CA GLU A 215 14.39 9.03 -4.49
C GLU A 215 14.78 7.76 -3.71
N VAL A 216 15.82 7.08 -4.15
CA VAL A 216 16.39 5.94 -3.43
C VAL A 216 17.54 6.42 -2.55
N ARG A 217 17.47 6.17 -1.25
CA ARG A 217 18.54 6.52 -0.31
C ARG A 217 19.80 5.72 -0.61
N THR A 218 20.95 6.39 -0.55
CA THR A 218 22.26 5.75 -0.64
C THR A 218 22.54 4.95 0.64
N GLY A 219 23.08 3.73 0.47
CA GLY A 219 23.45 2.84 1.56
C GLY A 219 22.30 1.92 2.00
N GLN A 220 22.69 0.89 2.73
CA GLN A 220 21.80 -0.09 3.31
C GLN A 220 21.76 0.08 4.82
N GLU A 221 20.62 -0.18 5.45
CA GLU A 221 20.47 -0.22 6.89
C GLU A 221 20.04 -1.61 7.34
N ARG A 222 20.47 -1.98 8.54
CA ARG A 222 19.94 -3.17 9.22
C ARG A 222 18.66 -2.83 9.96
N ILE A 223 17.72 -3.75 9.89
CA ILE A 223 16.44 -3.69 10.59
C ILE A 223 16.37 -4.94 11.47
N ASP A 224 17.09 -4.86 12.61
CA ASP A 224 17.36 -6.01 13.46
C ASP A 224 16.10 -6.74 13.93
N TYR A 225 15.04 -6.00 14.25
CA TYR A 225 13.77 -6.60 14.71
C TYR A 225 13.01 -7.37 13.63
N LEU A 226 13.35 -7.18 12.35
CA LEU A 226 12.83 -7.97 11.22
C LEU A 226 13.82 -9.04 10.75
N GLY A 227 15.07 -8.99 11.19
CA GLY A 227 16.14 -9.86 10.68
C GLY A 227 16.49 -9.57 9.22
N GLY A 228 16.40 -8.31 8.82
CA GLY A 228 16.62 -7.87 7.44
C GLY A 228 17.57 -6.70 7.33
N ARG A 229 18.06 -6.50 6.10
CA ARG A 229 18.76 -5.28 5.68
C ARG A 229 18.18 -4.78 4.38
N GLY A 230 18.25 -3.49 4.13
CA GLY A 230 17.69 -2.95 2.91
C GLY A 230 17.94 -1.48 2.71
N THR A 231 17.30 -0.93 1.70
CA THR A 231 17.35 0.49 1.39
C THR A 231 15.97 1.09 1.33
N ARG A 232 15.90 2.41 1.52
CA ARG A 232 14.65 3.16 1.53
C ARG A 232 14.43 3.87 0.21
N VAL A 233 13.22 3.77 -0.29
CA VAL A 233 12.70 4.55 -1.42
C VAL A 233 11.68 5.52 -0.87
N ARG A 234 11.87 6.82 -1.10
CA ARG A 234 10.94 7.84 -0.66
C ARG A 234 9.76 7.92 -1.63
N CYS A 235 8.57 7.73 -1.11
CA CYS A 235 7.30 7.84 -1.83
C CYS A 235 6.45 8.95 -1.22
N HIS A 236 6.89 10.21 -1.31
CA HIS A 236 6.22 11.40 -0.78
C HIS A 236 5.78 11.25 0.69
N ASN A 237 4.56 10.78 0.97
CA ASN A 237 3.99 10.61 2.32
C ASN A 237 4.51 9.37 3.06
N ALA A 238 5.04 8.38 2.35
CA ALA A 238 5.43 7.09 2.90
C ALA A 238 6.83 6.67 2.43
N THR A 239 7.34 5.62 3.03
CA THR A 239 8.61 5.00 2.64
C THR A 239 8.37 3.56 2.16
N LEU A 240 8.85 3.22 0.99
CA LEU A 240 9.02 1.82 0.60
C LEU A 240 10.40 1.35 1.07
N VAL A 241 10.47 0.23 1.77
CA VAL A 241 11.74 -0.37 2.21
C VAL A 241 11.95 -1.68 1.46
N LEU A 242 12.98 -1.70 0.63
CA LEU A 242 13.43 -2.89 -0.11
C LEU A 242 14.30 -3.73 0.83
N LEU A 243 13.88 -4.95 1.12
CA LEU A 243 14.47 -5.82 2.14
C LEU A 243 15.07 -7.09 1.54
N GLN A 244 16.20 -7.48 2.10
CA GLN A 244 16.75 -8.83 1.98
C GLN A 244 16.98 -9.44 3.36
N PRO A 245 16.96 -10.77 3.51
CA PRO A 245 17.37 -11.42 4.75
C PRO A 245 18.80 -11.03 5.17
N ASP A 246 18.99 -10.78 6.47
CA ASP A 246 20.29 -10.53 7.07
C ASP A 246 20.46 -11.34 8.37
N GLY A 247 20.23 -12.63 8.27
CA GLY A 247 20.19 -13.59 9.36
C GLY A 247 18.78 -14.14 9.57
N PRO A 248 18.58 -14.95 10.62
CA PRO A 248 17.26 -15.46 11.01
C PRO A 248 16.30 -14.32 11.39
N GLY A 249 15.01 -14.45 11.08
CA GLY A 249 13.97 -13.49 11.45
C GLY A 249 12.83 -13.41 10.43
N LEU A 250 11.93 -12.46 10.63
CA LEU A 250 10.69 -12.35 9.84
C LEU A 250 10.94 -12.22 8.33
N VAL A 251 11.99 -11.51 7.92
CA VAL A 251 12.34 -11.36 6.50
C VAL A 251 12.81 -12.68 5.90
N ALA A 252 13.63 -13.45 6.65
CA ALA A 252 14.12 -14.75 6.20
C ALA A 252 12.99 -15.79 6.12
N ASP A 253 12.10 -15.80 7.12
CA ASP A 253 10.95 -16.70 7.17
C ASP A 253 9.99 -16.40 6.01
N PHE A 254 9.71 -15.13 5.76
CA PHE A 254 8.88 -14.71 4.63
C PHE A 254 9.51 -15.09 3.28
N ALA A 255 10.81 -14.83 3.12
CA ALA A 255 11.53 -15.17 1.88
C ALA A 255 11.54 -16.69 1.62
N ALA A 256 11.65 -17.51 2.68
CA ALA A 256 11.61 -18.96 2.56
C ALA A 256 10.22 -19.51 2.23
N ASP A 257 9.15 -18.91 2.79
CA ASP A 257 7.75 -19.34 2.60
C ASP A 257 7.16 -18.81 1.29
N ARG A 258 7.42 -17.54 0.95
CA ARG A 258 6.74 -16.81 -0.13
C ARG A 258 7.64 -16.32 -1.25
N GLY A 259 8.95 -16.31 -1.05
CA GLY A 259 9.91 -15.69 -1.96
C GLY A 259 9.92 -14.17 -1.82
N GLU A 260 9.69 -13.48 -2.93
CA GLU A 260 9.58 -12.02 -2.98
C GLU A 260 8.14 -11.57 -2.75
N GLY A 261 7.97 -10.35 -2.25
CA GLY A 261 6.64 -9.75 -2.10
C GLY A 261 6.52 -8.82 -0.90
N ILE A 262 5.30 -8.40 -0.60
CA ILE A 262 4.99 -7.49 0.49
C ILE A 262 4.93 -8.28 1.80
N LEU A 263 5.93 -8.06 2.68
CA LEU A 263 5.97 -8.60 4.03
C LEU A 263 4.89 -7.97 4.91
N GLY A 264 4.70 -6.66 4.79
CA GLY A 264 3.78 -5.94 5.63
C GLY A 264 3.85 -4.43 5.49
N VAL A 265 3.20 -3.76 6.41
CA VAL A 265 2.99 -2.31 6.39
C VAL A 265 3.14 -1.73 7.80
N SER A 266 3.78 -0.55 7.90
CA SER A 266 3.77 0.27 9.12
C SER A 266 2.66 1.31 9.01
N ILE A 267 1.84 1.38 10.04
CA ILE A 267 0.77 2.37 10.18
C ILE A 267 1.17 3.35 11.28
N GLU A 268 1.25 4.62 10.93
CA GLU A 268 1.44 5.68 11.91
C GLU A 268 0.17 5.87 12.73
N VAL A 269 0.33 5.94 14.04
CA VAL A 269 -0.75 6.20 14.99
C VAL A 269 -0.45 7.44 15.82
N ARG A 270 -1.48 8.21 16.18
CA ARG A 270 -1.33 9.43 16.97
C ARG A 270 -0.97 9.10 18.42
N ASP A 271 -1.48 8.01 18.96
CA ASP A 271 -1.25 7.55 20.33
C ASP A 271 -1.00 6.04 20.33
N LEU A 272 0.30 5.68 20.39
CA LEU A 272 0.72 4.27 20.39
C LEU A 272 0.21 3.51 21.62
N GLY A 273 0.10 4.20 22.77
CA GLY A 273 -0.40 3.58 23.99
C GLY A 273 -1.89 3.23 23.89
N VAL A 274 -2.70 4.07 23.24
CA VAL A 274 -4.11 3.77 22.95
C VAL A 274 -4.22 2.59 22.00
N ALA A 275 -3.47 2.61 20.88
CA ALA A 275 -3.47 1.52 19.91
C ALA A 275 -3.06 0.18 20.53
N HIS A 276 -1.98 0.19 21.32
CA HIS A 276 -1.45 -1.00 21.98
C HIS A 276 -2.46 -1.60 22.98
N ARG A 277 -3.04 -0.76 23.87
CA ARG A 277 -4.07 -1.23 24.82
C ARG A 277 -5.28 -1.80 24.11
N LEU A 278 -5.78 -1.12 23.07
CA LEU A 278 -6.93 -1.58 22.31
C LEU A 278 -6.69 -2.98 21.71
N VAL A 279 -5.56 -3.18 21.07
CA VAL A 279 -5.21 -4.50 20.49
C VAL A 279 -5.08 -5.55 21.61
N HIS A 280 -4.42 -5.22 22.73
CA HIS A 280 -4.31 -6.12 23.89
C HIS A 280 -5.69 -6.53 24.42
N ASP A 281 -6.57 -5.56 24.68
CA ASP A 281 -7.88 -5.79 25.29
C ASP A 281 -8.80 -6.62 24.39
N ASN A 282 -8.70 -6.43 23.07
CA ASN A 282 -9.53 -7.13 22.10
C ASN A 282 -9.02 -8.52 21.72
N THR A 283 -7.69 -8.76 21.85
CA THR A 283 -7.07 -10.02 21.38
C THR A 283 -6.47 -10.86 22.50
N GLY A 284 -6.20 -10.28 23.65
CA GLY A 284 -5.42 -10.90 24.74
C GLY A 284 -3.92 -11.03 24.45
N LEU A 285 -3.44 -10.53 23.33
CA LEU A 285 -2.03 -10.61 22.96
C LEU A 285 -1.20 -9.59 23.73
N THR A 286 -0.09 -10.04 24.30
CA THR A 286 0.93 -9.14 24.87
C THR A 286 2.01 -8.90 23.82
N LEU A 287 1.95 -7.74 23.16
CA LEU A 287 2.86 -7.34 22.10
C LEU A 287 3.95 -6.42 22.70
N PRO A 288 5.25 -6.73 22.56
CA PRO A 288 6.29 -5.89 23.10
C PRO A 288 6.37 -4.56 22.37
N ILE A 289 6.43 -3.45 23.12
CA ILE A 289 6.78 -2.13 22.57
C ILE A 289 8.31 -2.06 22.55
N PHE A 290 8.86 -1.60 21.44
CA PHE A 290 10.30 -1.39 21.26
C PHE A 290 10.55 -0.09 20.51
N ARG A 291 11.80 0.38 20.52
CA ARG A 291 12.19 1.62 19.86
C ARG A 291 13.13 1.34 18.67
N HIS A 292 12.82 1.92 17.53
CA HIS A 292 13.69 1.92 16.37
C HIS A 292 13.64 3.30 15.69
N ARG A 293 14.80 3.85 15.35
CA ARG A 293 14.95 5.19 14.76
C ARG A 293 14.25 6.31 15.55
N GLY A 294 14.33 6.21 16.88
CA GLY A 294 13.76 7.22 17.78
C GLY A 294 12.26 7.10 18.05
N ARG A 295 11.50 6.30 17.30
CA ARG A 295 10.05 6.12 17.42
C ARG A 295 9.72 4.80 18.11
N GLU A 296 8.73 4.81 18.99
CA GLU A 296 8.18 3.60 19.61
C GLU A 296 7.24 2.89 18.63
N ARG A 297 7.17 1.55 18.75
CA ARG A 297 6.38 0.69 17.89
C ARG A 297 6.10 -0.66 18.48
N PHE A 298 5.11 -1.36 17.94
CA PHE A 298 4.87 -2.78 18.18
C PHE A 298 4.42 -3.46 16.89
N LEU A 299 4.58 -4.80 16.85
CA LEU A 299 4.23 -5.61 15.70
C LEU A 299 2.98 -6.44 16.00
N ILE A 300 2.02 -6.40 15.08
CA ILE A 300 0.89 -7.30 15.00
C ILE A 300 1.31 -8.45 14.07
N PRO A 301 1.34 -9.69 14.57
CA PRO A 301 1.85 -10.81 13.80
C PRO A 301 0.99 -11.10 12.56
N ALA A 302 1.63 -11.51 11.48
CA ALA A 302 0.96 -11.84 10.22
C ALA A 302 -0.10 -12.95 10.39
N SER A 303 0.08 -13.87 11.34
CA SER A 303 -0.90 -14.91 11.66
C SER A 303 -2.24 -14.35 12.16
N LEU A 304 -2.27 -13.16 12.77
CA LEU A 304 -3.51 -12.50 13.15
C LEU A 304 -4.12 -11.71 11.98
N ALA A 305 -3.30 -11.06 11.18
CA ALA A 305 -3.73 -10.16 10.10
C ALA A 305 -3.67 -10.83 8.71
N HIS A 306 -4.12 -12.08 8.61
CA HIS A 306 -4.26 -12.79 7.35
C HIS A 306 -3.01 -12.73 6.45
N GLY A 307 -1.83 -12.94 7.03
CA GLY A 307 -0.58 -13.02 6.30
C GLY A 307 0.14 -11.70 6.08
N VAL A 308 -0.36 -10.59 6.62
CA VAL A 308 0.26 -9.26 6.57
C VAL A 308 0.86 -8.91 7.92
N LEU A 309 2.16 -8.62 7.97
CA LEU A 309 2.76 -8.03 9.16
C LEU A 309 2.31 -6.57 9.27
N ILE A 310 1.65 -6.20 10.36
CA ILE A 310 1.27 -4.80 10.61
C ILE A 310 2.11 -4.27 11.75
N GLU A 311 2.85 -3.20 11.50
CA GLU A 311 3.56 -2.44 12.51
C GLU A 311 2.72 -1.20 12.86
N MET A 312 2.49 -0.98 14.14
CA MET A 312 1.98 0.29 14.63
C MET A 312 3.17 1.12 15.12
N VAL A 313 3.30 2.33 14.62
CA VAL A 313 4.42 3.23 14.93
C VAL A 313 3.91 4.58 15.41
N GLU A 314 4.53 5.08 16.48
CA GLU A 314 4.22 6.40 17.03
C GLU A 314 4.46 7.49 15.98
N GLY A 315 3.50 8.41 15.82
CA GLY A 315 3.64 9.57 14.95
C GLY A 315 4.82 10.45 15.38
N ASP A 316 5.42 11.15 14.42
CA ASP A 316 6.41 12.16 14.75
C ASP A 316 5.72 13.22 15.65
N SER A 317 6.26 13.45 16.83
CA SER A 317 5.76 14.51 17.70
C SER A 317 5.82 15.80 16.89
N ALA A 318 4.67 16.43 16.64
CA ALA A 318 4.65 17.76 16.04
C ALA A 318 5.46 18.69 16.95
N GLU A 319 6.67 19.10 16.48
CA GLU A 319 7.42 20.16 17.12
C GLU A 319 6.72 21.52 17.02
#